data_d1946e126b3cd5e47b237ef04610b9c0
#
_entry.id   d1946e126b3cd5e47b237ef04610b9c0
#
_cell.length_a   1.000
_cell.length_b   1.000
_cell.length_c   1.000
_cell.angle_alpha   90.00
_cell.angle_beta   90.00
_cell.angle_gamma   90.00
#
_symmetry.space_group_name_H-M   'P 1'
#
loop_
_entity.id
_entity.type
_entity.pdbx_description
1 polymer ?
#
loop_
_entity_poly.entity_id
_entity_poly.type
_entity_poly.pdbx_seq_one_letter_code
_entity_poly.pdbx_strand_id
1 'polypeptide(L)'
;MALEKIVEVDKVELVGDYAIQVRTATKVMDNGSQIGATSYHRHVVHPNSNWTNEDAKVKKIADALFDADCKEAYFVSQNGYPTGEPSDKWTEAQLQKYLSVNGVAWDEDDNKSALLTKAKNKYKD
;
A
#
# COMPACT_ATOMS: atom_id res chain seq x y z
N MET A 1 11.02 -25.58 -35.96
CA MET A 1 10.59 -25.51 -34.56
C MET A 1 10.57 -24.07 -34.16
N ALA A 2 9.40 -23.55 -33.77
CA ALA A 2 9.24 -22.16 -33.33
C ALA A 2 8.80 -22.15 -31.85
N LEU A 3 9.73 -21.88 -30.97
CA LEU A 3 9.46 -21.76 -29.56
C LEU A 3 9.09 -20.33 -29.23
N GLU A 4 8.02 -20.16 -28.47
CA GLU A 4 7.52 -18.87 -28.05
C GLU A 4 7.21 -18.91 -26.56
N LYS A 5 7.66 -17.89 -25.85
CA LYS A 5 7.36 -17.71 -24.43
C LYS A 5 6.26 -16.67 -24.30
N ILE A 6 5.14 -17.08 -23.73
CA ILE A 6 4.01 -16.18 -23.50
C ILE A 6 3.93 -15.88 -22.01
N VAL A 7 4.01 -14.60 -21.66
CA VAL A 7 3.91 -14.13 -20.29
C VAL A 7 2.73 -13.17 -20.21
N GLU A 8 1.75 -13.47 -19.35
CA GLU A 8 0.56 -12.63 -19.22
C GLU A 8 0.03 -12.63 -17.81
N VAL A 9 -0.57 -11.49 -17.41
CA VAL A 9 -1.33 -11.42 -16.17
C VAL A 9 -2.68 -12.09 -16.43
N ASP A 10 -2.91 -13.24 -15.80
CA ASP A 10 -4.12 -14.03 -16.04
C ASP A 10 -5.13 -13.96 -14.89
N LYS A 11 -4.76 -13.38 -13.76
CA LYS A 11 -5.68 -13.23 -12.64
C LYS A 11 -5.31 -12.02 -11.81
N VAL A 12 -6.31 -11.18 -11.52
CA VAL A 12 -6.17 -10.04 -10.62
C VAL A 12 -7.26 -10.16 -9.57
N GLU A 13 -6.89 -10.08 -8.30
CA GLU A 13 -7.82 -10.31 -7.20
C GLU A 13 -7.65 -9.23 -6.14
N LEU A 14 -8.78 -8.67 -5.71
CA LEU A 14 -8.79 -7.69 -4.62
C LEU A 14 -8.92 -8.44 -3.30
N VAL A 15 -7.99 -8.19 -2.38
CA VAL A 15 -7.99 -8.81 -1.07
C VAL A 15 -8.06 -7.71 -0.02
N GLY A 16 -9.20 -7.61 0.66
CA GLY A 16 -9.44 -6.51 1.59
C GLY A 16 -9.43 -5.16 0.89
N ASP A 17 -9.03 -4.13 1.62
CA ASP A 17 -9.07 -2.75 1.11
C ASP A 17 -7.74 -2.26 0.54
N TYR A 18 -6.64 -2.98 0.80
CA TYR A 18 -5.31 -2.47 0.54
C TYR A 18 -4.41 -3.42 -0.23
N ALA A 19 -4.96 -4.45 -0.85
CA ALA A 19 -4.13 -5.42 -1.57
C ALA A 19 -4.75 -5.81 -2.91
N ILE A 20 -3.95 -5.72 -3.96
CA ILE A 20 -4.28 -6.27 -5.27
C ILE A 20 -3.30 -7.42 -5.50
N GLN A 21 -3.81 -8.66 -5.54
CA GLN A 21 -3.00 -9.83 -5.86
C GLN A 21 -2.98 -10.02 -7.37
N VAL A 22 -1.78 -10.16 -7.91
CA VAL A 22 -1.57 -10.29 -9.35
C VAL A 22 -0.92 -11.64 -9.61
N ARG A 23 -1.53 -12.44 -10.49
CA ARG A 23 -0.93 -13.70 -10.93
C ARG A 23 -0.47 -13.56 -12.37
N THR A 24 0.78 -13.90 -12.61
CA THR A 24 1.38 -13.92 -13.95
C THR A 24 1.57 -15.36 -14.37
N ALA A 25 1.04 -15.71 -15.53
CA ALA A 25 1.18 -17.05 -16.10
C ALA A 25 2.25 -17.01 -17.20
N THR A 26 3.13 -17.99 -17.19
CA THR A 26 4.16 -18.16 -18.21
C THR A 26 3.97 -19.50 -18.88
N LYS A 27 3.85 -19.47 -20.20
CA LYS A 27 3.68 -20.67 -21.05
C LYS A 27 4.78 -20.71 -22.09
N VAL A 28 5.22 -21.93 -22.44
CA VAL A 28 6.12 -22.15 -23.57
C VAL A 28 5.33 -22.84 -24.66
N MET A 29 5.32 -22.27 -25.86
CA MET A 29 4.57 -22.77 -27.00
C MET A 29 5.55 -23.24 -28.08
N ASP A 30 5.15 -24.29 -28.81
CA ASP A 30 5.89 -24.78 -29.98
C ASP A 30 4.87 -24.96 -31.11
N ASN A 31 4.97 -24.13 -32.14
CA ASN A 31 4.06 -24.16 -33.29
C ASN A 31 2.59 -24.14 -32.86
N GLY A 32 2.24 -23.33 -31.89
CA GLY A 32 0.86 -23.18 -31.41
C GLY A 32 0.42 -24.19 -30.36
N SER A 33 1.28 -25.09 -29.96
CA SER A 33 0.99 -26.10 -28.91
C SER A 33 1.81 -25.83 -27.68
N GLN A 34 1.18 -25.90 -26.51
CA GLN A 34 1.88 -25.68 -25.26
C GLN A 34 2.77 -26.87 -24.91
N ILE A 35 4.00 -26.55 -24.50
CA ILE A 35 4.97 -27.54 -24.01
C ILE A 35 5.03 -27.40 -22.50
N GLY A 36 4.77 -28.52 -21.81
CA GLY A 36 4.86 -28.56 -20.35
C GLY A 36 3.73 -27.83 -19.65
N ALA A 37 3.86 -27.65 -18.35
CA ALA A 37 2.86 -27.00 -17.53
C ALA A 37 3.04 -25.50 -17.52
N THR A 38 1.93 -24.76 -17.29
CA THR A 38 1.96 -23.31 -17.06
C THR A 38 2.64 -23.03 -15.72
N SER A 39 3.55 -22.07 -15.73
CA SER A 39 4.21 -21.59 -14.51
C SER A 39 3.54 -20.33 -14.02
N TYR A 40 3.37 -20.20 -12.71
CA TYR A 40 2.67 -19.04 -12.12
C TYR A 40 3.58 -18.30 -11.15
N HIS A 41 3.47 -16.99 -11.19
CA HIS A 41 4.12 -16.11 -10.23
C HIS A 41 3.07 -15.14 -9.67
N ARG A 42 3.08 -14.94 -8.35
CA ARG A 42 2.16 -14.01 -7.69
C ARG A 42 2.94 -12.89 -7.04
N HIS A 43 2.39 -11.68 -7.14
CA HIS A 43 2.89 -10.54 -6.38
C HIS A 43 1.71 -9.70 -5.92
N VAL A 44 1.97 -8.76 -5.01
CA VAL A 44 0.93 -7.93 -4.40
C VAL A 44 1.27 -6.47 -4.60
N VAL A 45 0.25 -5.67 -4.93
CA VAL A 45 0.36 -4.22 -5.04
C VAL A 45 -0.43 -3.60 -3.90
N HIS A 46 0.20 -2.72 -3.14
CA HIS A 46 -0.38 -1.99 -2.02
C HIS A 46 -0.52 -0.50 -2.38
N PRO A 47 -1.31 0.29 -1.61
CA PRO A 47 -1.45 1.72 -1.90
C PRO A 47 -0.15 2.52 -1.89
N ASN A 48 0.87 2.06 -1.17
CA ASN A 48 2.19 2.70 -1.15
C ASN A 48 3.18 2.13 -2.16
N SER A 49 2.75 1.18 -3.01
CA SER A 49 3.60 0.60 -4.05
C SER A 49 3.70 1.52 -5.26
N ASN A 50 4.73 1.34 -6.06
CA ASN A 50 4.85 2.00 -7.36
C ASN A 50 4.34 1.04 -8.43
N TRP A 51 3.21 1.36 -9.06
CA TRP A 51 2.59 0.49 -10.07
C TRP A 51 2.73 1.00 -11.49
N THR A 52 3.70 1.89 -11.71
CA THR A 52 3.94 2.49 -13.04
C THR A 52 4.26 1.43 -14.09
N ASN A 53 4.99 0.38 -13.71
CA ASN A 53 5.45 -0.67 -14.62
C ASN A 53 4.60 -1.93 -14.56
N GLU A 54 3.45 -1.90 -13.87
CA GLU A 54 2.54 -3.03 -13.82
C GLU A 54 1.78 -3.19 -15.14
N ASP A 55 1.18 -4.37 -15.33
CA ASP A 55 0.27 -4.62 -16.45
C ASP A 55 -0.80 -3.52 -16.50
N ALA A 56 -1.22 -3.15 -17.72
CA ALA A 56 -2.17 -2.05 -17.93
C ALA A 56 -3.48 -2.25 -17.13
N LYS A 57 -3.94 -3.48 -17.01
CA LYS A 57 -5.15 -3.81 -16.25
C LYS A 57 -4.94 -3.57 -14.76
N VAL A 58 -3.81 -3.99 -14.22
CA VAL A 58 -3.45 -3.77 -12.81
C VAL A 58 -3.30 -2.28 -12.53
N LYS A 59 -2.64 -1.56 -13.43
CA LYS A 59 -2.44 -0.13 -13.31
C LYS A 59 -3.77 0.63 -13.25
N LYS A 60 -4.74 0.28 -14.10
CA LYS A 60 -6.07 0.89 -14.10
C LYS A 60 -6.81 0.64 -12.79
N ILE A 61 -6.73 -0.58 -12.27
CA ILE A 61 -7.38 -0.94 -11.01
C ILE A 61 -6.74 -0.17 -9.85
N ALA A 62 -5.41 -0.11 -9.79
CA ALA A 62 -4.69 0.59 -8.75
C ALA A 62 -4.98 2.10 -8.80
N ASP A 63 -4.98 2.71 -9.99
CA ASP A 63 -5.28 4.13 -10.14
C ASP A 63 -6.69 4.48 -9.66
N ALA A 64 -7.66 3.59 -9.90
CA ALA A 64 -9.05 3.83 -9.49
C ALA A 64 -9.28 3.54 -8.01
N LEU A 65 -8.67 2.47 -7.49
CA LEU A 65 -8.92 1.97 -6.14
C LEU A 65 -8.06 2.66 -5.09
N PHE A 66 -6.77 2.85 -5.41
CA PHE A 66 -5.79 3.44 -4.48
C PHE A 66 -5.69 4.94 -4.71
N ASP A 67 -6.79 5.64 -4.50
CA ASP A 67 -6.84 7.10 -4.58
C ASP A 67 -6.20 7.74 -3.32
N ALA A 68 -6.25 9.07 -3.24
CA ALA A 68 -5.64 9.79 -2.13
C ALA A 68 -6.23 9.38 -0.77
N ASP A 69 -7.55 9.17 -0.71
CA ASP A 69 -8.22 8.75 0.53
C ASP A 69 -7.80 7.35 0.94
N CYS A 70 -7.70 6.43 -0.02
CA CYS A 70 -7.25 5.07 0.25
C CYS A 70 -5.79 5.03 0.72
N LYS A 71 -4.93 5.81 0.08
CA LYS A 71 -3.51 5.92 0.47
C LYS A 71 -3.37 6.46 1.88
N GLU A 72 -4.16 7.48 2.25
CA GLU A 72 -4.16 8.04 3.60
C GLU A 72 -4.64 7.01 4.62
N ALA A 73 -5.74 6.31 4.34
CA ALA A 73 -6.26 5.27 5.23
C ALA A 73 -5.24 4.14 5.43
N TYR A 74 -4.56 3.74 4.37
CA TYR A 74 -3.50 2.74 4.45
C TYR A 74 -2.34 3.22 5.31
N PHE A 75 -1.90 4.47 5.11
CA PHE A 75 -0.83 5.06 5.93
C PHE A 75 -1.21 5.03 7.41
N VAL A 76 -2.43 5.43 7.76
CA VAL A 76 -2.92 5.40 9.14
C VAL A 76 -2.91 3.96 9.68
N SER A 77 -3.36 2.98 8.87
CA SER A 77 -3.39 1.58 9.30
C SER A 77 -2.00 1.03 9.59
N GLN A 78 -0.98 1.48 8.87
CA GLN A 78 0.39 1.00 9.04
C GLN A 78 1.16 1.76 10.13
N ASN A 79 0.87 3.04 10.33
CA ASN A 79 1.66 3.89 11.21
C ASN A 79 0.94 4.29 12.50
N GLY A 80 -0.39 4.27 12.51
CA GLY A 80 -1.19 4.63 13.67
C GLY A 80 -1.47 6.11 13.81
N TYR A 81 -1.15 6.92 12.78
CA TYR A 81 -1.46 8.34 12.74
C TYR A 81 -1.49 8.84 11.29
N PRO A 82 -2.21 9.97 11.01
CA PRO A 82 -2.29 10.51 9.65
C PRO A 82 -0.99 11.13 9.15
N THR A 83 -0.91 11.34 7.83
CA THR A 83 0.20 12.07 7.21
C THR A 83 0.09 13.57 7.51
N GLY A 84 1.22 14.27 7.38
CA GLY A 84 1.26 15.72 7.47
C GLY A 84 1.33 16.25 8.89
N GLU A 85 1.00 17.52 9.03
CA GLU A 85 1.08 18.20 10.32
C GLU A 85 -0.01 17.72 11.29
N PRO A 86 0.35 17.40 12.54
CA PRO A 86 -0.65 17.08 13.55
C PRO A 86 -1.69 18.20 13.71
N SER A 87 -2.96 17.81 13.87
CA SER A 87 -4.05 18.77 14.00
C SER A 87 -5.07 18.31 15.05
N ASP A 88 -6.01 19.18 15.35
CA ASP A 88 -7.08 18.87 16.31
C ASP A 88 -8.04 17.78 15.81
N LYS A 89 -7.93 17.40 14.54
CA LYS A 89 -8.71 16.28 13.98
C LYS A 89 -8.10 14.91 14.30
N TRP A 90 -6.85 14.88 14.76
CA TRP A 90 -6.22 13.63 15.18
C TRP A 90 -6.81 13.19 16.52
N THR A 91 -6.92 11.87 16.70
CA THR A 91 -7.33 11.33 18.01
C THR A 91 -6.17 11.40 19.00
N GLU A 92 -6.48 11.28 20.29
CA GLU A 92 -5.45 11.20 21.33
C GLU A 92 -4.50 10.04 21.07
N ALA A 93 -5.03 8.88 20.69
CA ALA A 93 -4.22 7.70 20.39
C ALA A 93 -3.26 7.96 19.23
N GLN A 94 -3.71 8.67 18.19
CA GLN A 94 -2.85 9.03 17.07
C GLN A 94 -1.73 9.99 17.48
N LEU A 95 -2.05 10.97 18.28
CA LEU A 95 -1.05 11.92 18.82
C LEU A 95 -0.02 11.22 19.68
N GLN A 96 -0.47 10.33 20.57
CA GLN A 96 0.42 9.53 21.42
C GLN A 96 1.34 8.66 20.59
N LYS A 97 0.79 8.01 19.57
CA LYS A 97 1.59 7.16 18.67
C LYS A 97 2.65 7.97 17.93
N TYR A 98 2.26 9.13 17.39
CA TYR A 98 3.18 10.02 16.69
C TYR A 98 4.34 10.45 17.59
N LEU A 99 4.03 10.86 18.82
CA LEU A 99 5.05 11.28 19.78
C LEU A 99 5.98 10.12 20.14
N SER A 100 5.42 8.94 20.40
CA SER A 100 6.21 7.75 20.75
C SER A 100 7.18 7.36 19.63
N VAL A 101 6.69 7.34 18.38
CA VAL A 101 7.49 6.97 17.21
C VAL A 101 8.61 7.99 16.98
N ASN A 102 8.38 9.26 17.30
CA ASN A 102 9.35 10.32 17.11
C ASN A 102 10.23 10.60 18.34
N GLY A 103 10.13 9.76 19.36
CA GLY A 103 11.00 9.84 20.53
C GLY A 103 10.67 10.98 21.48
N VAL A 104 9.44 11.49 21.43
CA VAL A 104 9.00 12.57 22.31
C VAL A 104 8.21 11.98 23.48
N ALA A 105 8.64 12.32 24.71
CA ALA A 105 7.97 11.86 25.93
C ALA A 105 6.61 12.56 26.07
N TRP A 106 5.63 11.80 26.54
CA TRP A 106 4.30 12.32 26.87
C TRP A 106 3.78 11.61 28.11
N ASP A 107 2.81 12.21 28.77
CA ASP A 107 2.26 11.73 30.02
C ASP A 107 0.84 11.19 29.79
N GLU A 108 0.46 10.14 30.52
CA GLU A 108 -0.90 9.59 30.45
C GLU A 108 -1.96 10.62 30.83
N ASP A 109 -1.60 11.60 31.67
CA ASP A 109 -2.48 12.67 32.09
C ASP A 109 -2.57 13.82 31.06
N ASP A 110 -1.75 13.80 30.03
CA ASP A 110 -1.82 14.82 28.99
C ASP A 110 -3.15 14.74 28.26
N ASN A 111 -3.87 15.84 28.21
CA ASN A 111 -5.10 15.92 27.42
C ASN A 111 -4.74 16.11 25.93
N LYS A 112 -5.77 16.09 25.07
CA LYS A 112 -5.55 16.21 23.63
C LYS A 112 -4.82 17.50 23.26
N SER A 113 -5.14 18.62 23.93
CA SER A 113 -4.51 19.92 23.70
C SER A 113 -3.01 19.88 23.99
N ALA A 114 -2.63 19.28 25.11
CA ALA A 114 -1.22 19.14 25.50
C ALA A 114 -0.46 18.24 24.53
N LEU A 115 -1.05 17.11 24.14
CA LEU A 115 -0.46 16.20 23.18
C LEU A 115 -0.28 16.87 21.82
N LEU A 116 -1.28 17.63 21.37
CA LEU A 116 -1.22 18.35 20.10
C LEU A 116 -0.12 19.40 20.08
N THR A 117 0.06 20.13 21.18
CA THR A 117 1.14 21.12 21.30
C THR A 117 2.50 20.46 21.14
N LYS A 118 2.71 19.35 21.83
CA LYS A 118 3.97 18.59 21.74
C LYS A 118 4.20 18.06 20.31
N ALA A 119 3.14 17.54 19.69
CA ALA A 119 3.24 16.97 18.34
C ALA A 119 3.54 18.06 17.29
N LYS A 120 2.89 19.22 17.37
CA LYS A 120 3.16 20.34 16.47
C LYS A 120 4.58 20.85 16.61
N ASN A 121 5.09 20.93 17.83
CA ASN A 121 6.46 21.36 18.07
C ASN A 121 7.45 20.39 17.45
N LYS A 122 7.20 19.09 17.58
CA LYS A 122 8.06 18.07 16.96
C LYS A 122 8.02 18.13 15.44
N TYR A 123 6.85 18.34 14.87
CA TYR A 123 6.69 18.42 13.41
C TYR A 123 7.50 19.57 12.80
N LYS A 124 7.64 20.67 13.54
CA LYS A 124 8.39 21.86 13.07
C LYS A 124 9.90 21.73 13.21
N ASP A 125 10.39 20.75 13.95
CA ASP A 125 11.83 20.54 14.14
C ASP A 125 12.53 20.08 12.87
#